data_008a4cd2b6b6a3759b3e522255399f89
#
_entry.id   008a4cd2b6b6a3759b3e522255399f89
#
_cell.length_a   1.000
_cell.length_b   1.000
_cell.length_c   1.000
_cell.angle_alpha   90.00
_cell.angle_beta   90.00
_cell.angle_gamma   90.00
#
_symmetry.space_group_name_H-M   'P 1'
#
loop_
_entity.id
_entity.type
_entity.pdbx_description
1 polymer ?
#
loop_
_entity_poly.entity_id
_entity_poly.type
_entity_poly.pdbx_seq_one_letter_code
_entity_poly.pdbx_strand_id
1 'polypeptide(L)'
;MKNIAIAALSLVGLLSACGPDQSQQSLLGPITQTLFGFTKPASKPSSMEDIRRQVTPEVRQRFRHTSLMIAQLEQNERASILVRKGVNRDAETYFTPDNISLSVKEGVLVGTRGLGFDLMSSDVAEVLSGLRHGGQAVRVHRYLDGEDQIVIKSYICDYSGNAQITENCYGKDHSFKNSYQMSGGKVVASRQWIGPDLGYIRLEDV
;
A
#
# COMPACT_ATOMS: atom_id res chain seq x y z
N MET A 1 -67.36 -39.35 -10.67
CA MET A 1 -66.80 -38.16 -11.32
C MET A 1 -66.33 -37.23 -10.19
N LYS A 2 -65.12 -37.32 -9.80
CA LYS A 2 -64.54 -36.51 -8.69
C LYS A 2 -63.35 -35.71 -9.24
N ASN A 3 -63.48 -34.38 -9.17
CA ASN A 3 -62.45 -33.44 -9.58
C ASN A 3 -61.38 -33.35 -8.46
N ILE A 4 -60.15 -33.65 -8.78
CA ILE A 4 -58.98 -33.44 -7.90
C ILE A 4 -58.30 -32.16 -8.38
N ALA A 5 -58.37 -31.12 -7.54
CA ALA A 5 -57.63 -29.90 -7.72
C ALA A 5 -56.24 -30.05 -7.13
N ILE A 6 -55.21 -29.89 -8.00
CA ILE A 6 -53.80 -29.91 -7.59
C ILE A 6 -53.43 -28.46 -7.24
N ALA A 7 -53.17 -28.22 -5.95
CA ALA A 7 -52.59 -26.94 -5.46
C ALA A 7 -51.08 -26.97 -5.67
N ALA A 8 -50.56 -26.10 -6.58
CA ALA A 8 -49.16 -25.87 -6.74
C ALA A 8 -48.66 -24.92 -5.64
N LEU A 9 -47.80 -25.41 -4.74
CA LEU A 9 -47.18 -24.67 -3.68
C LEU A 9 -45.89 -24.04 -4.24
N SER A 10 -45.92 -22.73 -4.53
CA SER A 10 -44.76 -21.97 -4.98
C SER A 10 -43.84 -21.69 -3.80
N LEU A 11 -42.67 -22.36 -3.73
CA LEU A 11 -41.63 -22.12 -2.77
C LEU A 11 -40.79 -20.91 -3.23
N VAL A 12 -41.07 -19.73 -2.69
CA VAL A 12 -40.24 -18.52 -2.89
C VAL A 12 -39.01 -18.63 -2.02
N GLY A 13 -37.87 -18.99 -2.64
CA GLY A 13 -36.58 -18.97 -1.97
C GLY A 13 -36.11 -17.54 -1.69
N LEU A 14 -35.98 -17.18 -0.43
CA LEU A 14 -35.35 -15.95 0.03
C LEU A 14 -33.83 -16.10 -0.17
N LEU A 15 -33.30 -15.58 -1.25
CA LEU A 15 -31.88 -15.33 -1.44
C LEU A 15 -31.52 -14.08 -0.63
N SER A 16 -31.08 -14.27 0.62
CA SER A 16 -30.43 -13.21 1.40
C SER A 16 -29.07 -12.92 0.75
N ALA A 17 -29.03 -11.86 -0.06
CA ALA A 17 -27.78 -11.30 -0.53
C ALA A 17 -27.02 -10.73 0.67
N CYS A 18 -25.83 -11.25 0.97
CA CYS A 18 -24.86 -10.60 1.82
C CYS A 18 -24.43 -9.29 1.14
N GLY A 19 -25.08 -8.19 1.48
CA GLY A 19 -24.65 -6.86 1.09
C GLY A 19 -23.37 -6.48 1.85
N PRO A 20 -22.53 -5.61 1.31
CA PRO A 20 -21.38 -5.10 2.04
C PRO A 20 -21.86 -4.31 3.25
N ASP A 21 -21.27 -4.58 4.40
CA ASP A 21 -21.59 -3.93 5.66
C ASP A 21 -21.32 -2.42 5.58
N GLN A 22 -22.38 -1.63 5.45
CA GLN A 22 -22.33 -0.15 5.38
C GLN A 22 -22.03 0.51 6.72
N SER A 23 -21.92 -0.24 7.81
CA SER A 23 -21.76 0.31 9.15
C SER A 23 -20.37 0.95 9.41
N GLN A 24 -19.36 0.65 8.58
CA GLN A 24 -18.02 1.24 8.71
C GLN A 24 -17.82 2.57 7.95
N GLN A 25 -18.73 2.95 7.06
CA GLN A 25 -18.61 4.20 6.30
C GLN A 25 -18.91 5.47 7.11
N SER A 26 -19.62 5.37 8.21
CA SER A 26 -20.11 6.55 8.95
C SER A 26 -19.05 7.27 9.79
N LEU A 27 -17.94 6.60 10.16
CA LEU A 27 -16.91 7.19 11.01
C LEU A 27 -15.83 7.97 10.25
N LEU A 28 -15.66 7.70 8.97
CA LEU A 28 -14.65 8.35 8.13
C LEU A 28 -15.23 9.42 7.18
N GLY A 29 -16.54 9.40 6.93
CA GLY A 29 -17.20 10.25 5.94
C GLY A 29 -16.92 11.76 6.08
N PRO A 30 -17.14 12.39 7.23
CA PRO A 30 -16.88 13.83 7.38
C PRO A 30 -15.39 14.18 7.45
N ILE A 31 -14.53 13.21 7.77
CA ILE A 31 -13.10 13.43 7.91
C ILE A 31 -12.41 13.38 6.55
N THR A 32 -12.85 12.47 5.67
CA THR A 32 -12.28 12.29 4.34
C THR A 32 -12.47 13.53 3.47
N GLN A 33 -13.61 14.22 3.61
CA GLN A 33 -13.87 15.45 2.87
C GLN A 33 -12.96 16.62 3.28
N THR A 34 -12.58 16.70 4.55
CA THR A 34 -11.80 17.83 5.09
C THR A 34 -10.29 17.60 5.02
N LEU A 35 -9.84 16.35 5.21
CA LEU A 35 -8.41 16.02 5.26
C LEU A 35 -7.85 15.48 3.94
N PHE A 36 -8.70 14.85 3.14
CA PHE A 36 -8.22 14.11 1.98
C PHE A 36 -8.64 14.71 0.63
N GLY A 37 -9.47 15.75 0.58
CA GLY A 37 -9.74 16.57 -0.62
C GLY A 37 -10.12 15.82 -1.91
N PHE A 38 -10.53 14.56 -1.85
CA PHE A 38 -10.68 13.69 -3.02
C PHE A 38 -12.03 13.80 -3.76
N THR A 39 -12.87 14.78 -3.45
CA THR A 39 -14.18 14.93 -4.08
C THR A 39 -14.25 15.90 -5.24
N LYS A 40 -13.11 16.39 -5.77
CA LYS A 40 -13.12 17.21 -7.01
C LYS A 40 -12.11 16.67 -8.02
N PRO A 41 -12.55 16.32 -9.25
CA PRO A 41 -11.61 16.13 -10.36
C PRO A 41 -10.96 17.47 -10.68
N ALA A 42 -9.64 17.50 -10.84
CA ALA A 42 -8.82 18.65 -11.25
C ALA A 42 -8.31 19.59 -10.15
N SER A 43 -7.97 19.13 -8.96
CA SER A 43 -6.96 19.84 -8.17
C SER A 43 -5.56 19.36 -8.59
N LYS A 44 -4.62 20.32 -8.68
CA LYS A 44 -3.18 20.03 -8.89
C LYS A 44 -2.76 18.89 -7.95
N PRO A 45 -1.96 17.91 -8.43
CA PRO A 45 -1.49 16.83 -7.56
C PRO A 45 -0.84 17.40 -6.30
N SER A 46 -1.22 16.90 -5.13
CA SER A 46 -0.64 17.35 -3.87
C SER A 46 0.76 16.76 -3.74
N SER A 47 1.75 17.62 -3.53
CA SER A 47 3.12 17.19 -3.26
C SER A 47 3.24 16.56 -1.86
N MET A 48 4.33 15.83 -1.58
CA MET A 48 4.61 15.35 -0.22
C MET A 48 4.65 16.49 0.81
N GLU A 49 5.18 17.66 0.41
CA GLU A 49 5.25 18.83 1.28
C GLU A 49 3.86 19.38 1.62
N ASP A 50 2.95 19.43 0.64
CA ASP A 50 1.56 19.86 0.87
C ASP A 50 0.85 18.90 1.82
N ILE A 51 1.06 17.60 1.64
CA ILE A 51 0.48 16.57 2.51
C ILE A 51 1.09 16.63 3.91
N ARG A 52 2.40 16.83 4.04
CA ARG A 52 3.08 16.95 5.33
C ARG A 52 2.52 18.11 6.15
N ARG A 53 2.21 19.26 5.52
CA ARG A 53 1.58 20.40 6.18
C ARG A 53 0.15 20.10 6.68
N GLN A 54 -0.54 19.11 6.12
CA GLN A 54 -1.86 18.69 6.57
C GLN A 54 -1.80 17.79 7.82
N VAL A 55 -0.64 17.22 8.15
CA VAL A 55 -0.45 16.40 9.37
C VAL A 55 -0.22 17.30 10.57
N THR A 56 -1.26 18.03 10.96
CA THR A 56 -1.24 18.93 12.12
C THR A 56 -1.23 18.17 13.45
N PRO A 57 -0.94 18.83 14.58
CA PRO A 57 -1.05 18.22 15.92
C PRO A 57 -2.44 17.61 16.18
N GLU A 58 -3.50 18.26 15.70
CA GLU A 58 -4.89 17.79 15.85
C GLU A 58 -5.11 16.49 15.07
N VAL A 59 -4.54 16.38 13.85
CA VAL A 59 -4.59 15.15 13.05
C VAL A 59 -3.85 14.03 13.78
N ARG A 60 -2.63 14.29 14.27
CA ARG A 60 -1.87 13.30 15.06
C ARG A 60 -2.63 12.85 16.31
N GLN A 61 -3.24 13.77 17.03
CA GLN A 61 -4.04 13.45 18.21
C GLN A 61 -5.27 12.58 17.87
N ARG A 62 -5.93 12.85 16.75
CA ARG A 62 -7.07 12.05 16.27
C ARG A 62 -6.67 10.62 15.95
N PHE A 63 -5.50 10.43 15.36
CA PHE A 63 -4.97 9.12 14.95
C PHE A 63 -3.96 8.53 15.95
N ARG A 64 -3.91 9.02 17.20
CA ARG A 64 -2.94 8.61 18.23
C ARG A 64 -2.88 7.10 18.51
N HIS A 65 -3.91 6.34 18.15
CA HIS A 65 -3.99 4.89 18.37
C HIS A 65 -3.61 4.07 17.12
N THR A 66 -3.19 4.74 16.05
CA THR A 66 -2.74 4.08 14.82
C THR A 66 -1.57 4.85 14.21
N SER A 67 -0.88 4.23 13.27
CA SER A 67 0.20 4.89 12.53
C SER A 67 -0.33 5.55 11.28
N LEU A 68 0.27 6.68 10.94
CA LEU A 68 0.07 7.38 9.69
C LEU A 68 1.33 7.26 8.84
N MET A 69 1.16 7.25 7.53
CA MET A 69 2.24 7.25 6.55
C MET A 69 1.90 8.24 5.45
N ILE A 70 2.87 8.98 4.94
CA ILE A 70 2.74 9.72 3.69
C ILE A 70 3.35 8.87 2.60
N ALA A 71 2.63 8.69 1.49
CA ALA A 71 3.14 8.04 0.29
C ALA A 71 2.98 8.93 -0.92
N GLN A 72 3.97 8.90 -1.83
CA GLN A 72 3.93 9.60 -3.10
C GLN A 72 4.39 8.67 -4.22
N LEU A 73 3.55 8.48 -5.23
CA LEU A 73 3.95 7.85 -6.48
C LEU A 73 4.66 8.89 -7.35
N GLU A 74 5.94 8.67 -7.66
CA GLU A 74 6.77 9.67 -8.38
C GLU A 74 6.27 9.93 -9.80
N GLN A 75 5.75 8.90 -10.47
CA GLN A 75 5.32 9.00 -11.86
C GLN A 75 4.26 10.10 -12.12
N ASN A 76 3.38 10.33 -11.15
CA ASN A 76 2.29 11.31 -11.28
C ASN A 76 2.31 12.38 -10.18
N GLU A 77 3.35 12.40 -9.36
CA GLU A 77 3.55 13.32 -8.23
C GLU A 77 2.40 13.34 -7.21
N ARG A 78 1.54 12.30 -7.22
CA ARG A 78 0.39 12.20 -6.30
C ARG A 78 0.84 11.70 -4.94
N ALA A 79 0.68 12.53 -3.93
CA ALA A 79 0.92 12.17 -2.54
C ALA A 79 -0.41 12.03 -1.78
N SER A 80 -0.41 11.17 -0.77
CA SER A 80 -1.57 10.91 0.10
C SER A 80 -1.13 10.55 1.51
N ILE A 81 -2.00 10.81 2.50
CA ILE A 81 -1.87 10.24 3.83
C ILE A 81 -2.56 8.88 3.82
N LEU A 82 -1.88 7.89 4.36
CA LEU A 82 -2.40 6.55 4.55
C LEU A 82 -2.53 6.27 6.04
N VAL A 83 -3.59 5.55 6.40
CA VAL A 83 -3.87 5.14 7.77
C VAL A 83 -3.65 3.63 7.90
N ARG A 84 -2.91 3.19 8.92
CA ARG A 84 -2.75 1.77 9.20
C ARG A 84 -4.10 1.17 9.61
N LYS A 85 -4.53 0.15 8.88
CA LYS A 85 -5.79 -0.57 9.15
C LYS A 85 -5.58 -1.95 9.75
N GLY A 86 -4.40 -2.52 9.58
CA GLY A 86 -4.12 -3.86 10.07
C GLY A 86 -2.65 -4.21 10.10
N VAL A 87 -2.37 -5.29 10.82
CA VAL A 87 -1.06 -5.94 10.84
C VAL A 87 -1.32 -7.42 10.58
N ASN A 88 -0.65 -7.98 9.60
CA ASN A 88 -0.68 -9.42 9.30
C ASN A 88 0.72 -9.98 9.50
N ARG A 89 0.88 -10.82 10.53
CA ARG A 89 2.17 -11.28 11.04
C ARG A 89 3.02 -10.06 11.44
N ASP A 90 3.97 -9.64 10.61
CA ASP A 90 4.89 -8.53 10.83
C ASP A 90 4.83 -7.47 9.71
N ALA A 91 3.87 -7.60 8.80
CA ALA A 91 3.59 -6.61 7.76
C ALA A 91 2.40 -5.74 8.17
N GLU A 92 2.60 -4.43 8.13
CA GLU A 92 1.59 -3.42 8.39
C GLU A 92 0.91 -3.02 7.07
N THR A 93 -0.42 -2.95 7.04
CA THR A 93 -1.17 -2.54 5.86
C THR A 93 -1.82 -1.18 6.08
N TYR A 94 -1.47 -0.24 5.22
CA TYR A 94 -1.93 1.14 5.21
C TYR A 94 -2.86 1.37 4.03
N PHE A 95 -3.91 2.17 4.23
CA PHE A 95 -4.91 2.47 3.22
C PHE A 95 -5.05 3.96 3.00
N THR A 96 -5.21 4.34 1.73
CA THR A 96 -5.74 5.63 1.33
C THR A 96 -7.28 5.63 1.47
N PRO A 97 -7.94 6.81 1.44
CA PRO A 97 -9.41 6.88 1.47
C PRO A 97 -10.10 6.24 0.26
N ASP A 98 -9.43 6.19 -0.88
CA ASP A 98 -9.89 5.56 -2.12
C ASP A 98 -9.50 4.08 -2.24
N ASN A 99 -9.18 3.44 -1.11
CA ASN A 99 -8.89 2.01 -0.98
C ASN A 99 -7.62 1.50 -1.70
N ILE A 100 -6.71 2.39 -2.09
CA ILE A 100 -5.36 1.96 -2.45
C ILE A 100 -4.67 1.50 -1.16
N SER A 101 -3.98 0.37 -1.19
CA SER A 101 -3.26 -0.10 -0.02
C SER A 101 -1.80 -0.42 -0.30
N LEU A 102 -0.98 -0.18 0.73
CA LEU A 102 0.43 -0.50 0.79
C LEU A 102 0.67 -1.41 1.98
N SER A 103 1.35 -2.52 1.76
CA SER A 103 1.85 -3.37 2.84
C SER A 103 3.34 -3.15 3.01
N VAL A 104 3.77 -2.85 4.23
CA VAL A 104 5.17 -2.60 4.58
C VAL A 104 5.60 -3.45 5.77
N LYS A 105 6.85 -3.87 5.77
CA LYS A 105 7.49 -4.55 6.89
C LYS A 105 8.74 -3.77 7.27
N GLU A 106 8.78 -3.24 8.49
CA GLU A 106 9.88 -2.40 8.99
C GLU A 106 10.26 -1.25 8.01
N GLY A 107 9.27 -0.62 7.37
CA GLY A 107 9.46 0.46 6.39
C GLY A 107 9.84 0.00 4.96
N VAL A 108 10.01 -1.31 4.73
CA VAL A 108 10.25 -1.88 3.41
C VAL A 108 8.93 -2.32 2.78
N LEU A 109 8.68 -1.92 1.54
CA LEU A 109 7.47 -2.25 0.80
C LEU A 109 7.41 -3.75 0.48
N VAL A 110 6.31 -4.39 0.89
CA VAL A 110 6.04 -5.81 0.66
C VAL A 110 5.04 -6.01 -0.48
N GLY A 111 4.12 -5.07 -0.67
CA GLY A 111 3.12 -5.18 -1.71
C GLY A 111 2.25 -3.94 -1.83
N THR A 112 1.57 -3.81 -2.97
CA THR A 112 0.59 -2.75 -3.26
C THR A 112 -0.71 -3.34 -3.77
N ARG A 113 -1.82 -2.60 -3.63
CA ARG A 113 -3.11 -2.93 -4.24
C ARG A 113 -3.83 -1.67 -4.66
N GLY A 114 -4.41 -1.71 -5.85
CA GLY A 114 -5.24 -0.63 -6.39
C GLY A 114 -4.49 0.41 -7.21
N LEU A 115 -3.21 0.18 -7.53
CA LEU A 115 -2.41 1.05 -8.38
C LEU A 115 -2.50 0.68 -9.89
N GLY A 116 -3.11 -0.46 -10.21
CA GLY A 116 -3.23 -1.02 -11.56
C GLY A 116 -2.12 -2.03 -11.86
N PHE A 117 -0.86 -1.63 -11.84
CA PHE A 117 0.31 -2.51 -12.00
C PHE A 117 0.92 -2.82 -10.62
N ASP A 118 0.20 -3.58 -9.83
CA ASP A 118 0.55 -3.79 -8.43
C ASP A 118 1.76 -4.73 -8.23
N LEU A 119 2.62 -4.34 -7.28
CA LEU A 119 3.55 -5.28 -6.67
C LEU A 119 2.76 -6.28 -5.83
N MET A 120 2.57 -7.48 -6.34
CA MET A 120 1.76 -8.51 -5.67
C MET A 120 2.39 -8.96 -4.36
N SER A 121 3.71 -9.16 -4.36
CA SER A 121 4.47 -9.36 -3.14
C SER A 121 5.97 -9.15 -3.37
N SER A 122 6.68 -8.79 -2.30
CA SER A 122 8.13 -8.78 -2.24
C SER A 122 8.61 -9.63 -1.07
N ASP A 123 9.60 -10.49 -1.32
CA ASP A 123 10.33 -11.13 -0.24
C ASP A 123 11.40 -10.15 0.26
N VAL A 124 11.30 -9.79 1.53
CA VAL A 124 12.12 -8.72 2.12
C VAL A 124 12.97 -9.20 3.31
N ALA A 125 12.98 -10.49 3.61
CA ALA A 125 13.76 -11.01 4.75
C ALA A 125 15.25 -10.69 4.62
N GLU A 126 15.84 -10.99 3.46
CA GLU A 126 17.26 -10.69 3.18
C GLU A 126 17.50 -9.19 3.00
N VAL A 127 16.52 -8.45 2.43
CA VAL A 127 16.56 -6.99 2.33
C VAL A 127 16.72 -6.33 3.70
N LEU A 128 15.92 -6.75 4.68
CA LEU A 128 16.01 -6.25 6.05
C LEU A 128 17.35 -6.59 6.70
N SER A 129 17.93 -7.74 6.39
CA SER A 129 19.30 -8.08 6.80
C SER A 129 20.33 -7.15 6.16
N GLY A 130 20.22 -6.90 4.85
CA GLY A 130 21.08 -5.96 4.12
C GLY A 130 21.02 -4.54 4.68
N LEU A 131 19.82 -4.06 5.04
CA LEU A 131 19.64 -2.74 5.66
C LEU A 131 20.32 -2.63 7.04
N ARG A 132 20.41 -3.73 7.80
CA ARG A 132 21.03 -3.73 9.15
C ARG A 132 22.54 -3.92 9.10
N HIS A 133 23.04 -4.73 8.19
CA HIS A 133 24.42 -5.20 8.20
C HIS A 133 25.24 -4.79 6.96
N GLY A 134 24.58 -4.20 5.95
CA GLY A 134 25.21 -3.95 4.65
C GLY A 134 25.45 -5.24 3.87
N GLY A 135 26.34 -5.16 2.89
CA GLY A 135 26.70 -6.31 2.05
C GLY A 135 25.73 -6.54 0.91
N GLN A 136 25.53 -7.81 0.55
CA GLN A 136 24.70 -8.21 -0.59
C GLN A 136 23.53 -9.06 -0.13
N ALA A 137 22.36 -8.87 -0.74
CA ALA A 137 21.16 -9.64 -0.47
C ALA A 137 20.34 -9.85 -1.74
N VAL A 138 19.42 -10.84 -1.72
CA VAL A 138 18.48 -11.10 -2.80
C VAL A 138 17.15 -10.43 -2.50
N ARG A 139 16.62 -9.71 -3.48
CA ARG A 139 15.26 -9.17 -3.47
C ARG A 139 14.42 -9.90 -4.51
N VAL A 140 13.24 -10.35 -4.14
CA VAL A 140 12.32 -11.03 -5.06
C VAL A 140 11.01 -10.24 -5.12
N HIS A 141 10.60 -9.87 -6.32
CA HIS A 141 9.32 -9.26 -6.59
C HIS A 141 8.42 -10.22 -7.37
N ARG A 142 7.12 -10.20 -7.08
CA ARG A 142 6.09 -10.93 -7.81
C ARG A 142 5.05 -9.96 -8.32
N TYR A 143 4.72 -10.13 -9.60
CA TYR A 143 3.71 -9.35 -10.32
C TYR A 143 2.70 -10.29 -10.96
N LEU A 144 1.59 -9.75 -11.46
CA LEU A 144 0.76 -10.44 -12.44
C LEU A 144 1.08 -9.89 -13.82
N ASP A 145 1.09 -10.75 -14.83
CA ASP A 145 1.11 -10.33 -16.22
C ASP A 145 -0.32 -10.07 -16.75
N GLY A 146 -0.45 -9.76 -18.03
CA GLY A 146 -1.75 -9.50 -18.66
C GLY A 146 -2.69 -10.69 -18.74
N GLU A 147 -2.24 -11.90 -18.39
CA GLU A 147 -3.01 -13.15 -18.35
C GLU A 147 -3.21 -13.64 -16.90
N ASP A 148 -3.00 -12.77 -15.92
CA ASP A 148 -3.08 -13.07 -14.47
C ASP A 148 -2.10 -14.17 -14.02
N GLN A 149 -1.01 -14.40 -14.75
CA GLN A 149 0.05 -15.32 -14.35
C GLN A 149 1.08 -14.64 -13.46
N ILE A 150 1.59 -15.37 -12.48
CA ILE A 150 2.62 -14.83 -11.57
C ILE A 150 3.96 -14.76 -12.29
N VAL A 151 4.48 -13.55 -12.42
CA VAL A 151 5.82 -13.25 -12.90
C VAL A 151 6.75 -12.97 -11.73
N ILE A 152 7.82 -13.74 -11.61
CA ILE A 152 8.81 -13.58 -10.55
C ILE A 152 10.06 -12.89 -11.12
N LYS A 153 10.47 -11.79 -10.49
CA LYS A 153 11.71 -11.06 -10.79
C LYS A 153 12.60 -11.10 -9.57
N SER A 154 13.84 -11.58 -9.77
CA SER A 154 14.85 -11.65 -8.72
C SER A 154 15.98 -10.66 -9.03
N TYR A 155 16.49 -10.02 -7.99
CA TYR A 155 17.53 -9.01 -8.05
C TYR A 155 18.60 -9.31 -6.99
N ILE A 156 19.86 -9.14 -7.36
CA ILE A 156 20.96 -9.09 -6.41
C ILE A 156 21.19 -7.62 -6.06
N CYS A 157 21.15 -7.30 -4.79
CA CYS A 157 21.18 -5.92 -4.31
C CYS A 157 22.37 -5.70 -3.37
N ASP A 158 23.15 -4.64 -3.62
CA ASP A 158 24.25 -4.19 -2.78
C ASP A 158 23.80 -3.06 -1.88
N TYR A 159 24.11 -3.15 -0.58
CA TYR A 159 23.74 -2.19 0.44
C TYR A 159 24.94 -1.39 0.93
N SER A 160 24.80 -0.06 0.98
CA SER A 160 25.84 0.85 1.47
C SER A 160 25.26 2.05 2.19
N GLY A 161 26.00 2.60 3.15
CA GLY A 161 25.61 3.74 3.97
C GLY A 161 25.18 3.33 5.38
N ASN A 162 24.82 4.31 6.21
CA ASN A 162 24.40 4.11 7.60
C ASN A 162 23.09 4.85 7.90
N ALA A 163 23.14 6.17 8.13
CA ALA A 163 21.94 6.97 8.37
C ALA A 163 21.08 7.10 7.12
N GLN A 164 21.71 7.12 5.96
CA GLN A 164 21.08 6.99 4.67
C GLN A 164 21.67 5.77 3.96
N ILE A 165 20.84 4.75 3.76
CA ILE A 165 21.24 3.51 3.10
C ILE A 165 20.79 3.54 1.65
N THR A 166 21.70 3.15 0.77
CA THR A 166 21.45 2.91 -0.66
C THR A 166 21.41 1.41 -0.89
N GLU A 167 20.40 0.95 -1.62
CA GLU A 167 20.25 -0.40 -2.13
C GLU A 167 20.31 -0.34 -3.67
N ASN A 168 21.39 -0.84 -4.26
CA ASN A 168 21.56 -0.94 -5.72
C ASN A 168 21.23 -2.37 -6.16
N CYS A 169 20.16 -2.53 -6.92
CA CYS A 169 19.64 -3.83 -7.35
C CYS A 169 19.86 -4.09 -8.84
N TYR A 170 20.33 -5.27 -9.16
CA TYR A 170 20.65 -5.73 -10.51
C TYR A 170 19.87 -7.01 -10.80
N GLY A 171 19.03 -6.97 -11.81
CA GLY A 171 18.28 -8.12 -12.33
C GLY A 171 18.62 -8.39 -13.79
N LYS A 172 18.03 -9.45 -14.35
CA LYS A 172 18.26 -9.83 -15.74
C LYS A 172 17.86 -8.73 -16.73
N ASP A 173 16.67 -8.14 -16.52
CA ASP A 173 16.05 -7.23 -17.48
C ASP A 173 16.07 -5.78 -17.00
N HIS A 174 16.30 -5.56 -15.72
CA HIS A 174 16.19 -4.25 -15.10
C HIS A 174 17.10 -4.08 -13.90
N SER A 175 17.57 -2.84 -13.71
CA SER A 175 18.33 -2.43 -12.52
C SER A 175 17.68 -1.18 -11.93
N PHE A 176 17.71 -1.06 -10.60
CA PHE A 176 17.12 0.09 -9.91
C PHE A 176 17.89 0.40 -8.63
N LYS A 177 17.60 1.57 -8.07
CA LYS A 177 18.23 2.05 -6.85
C LYS A 177 17.18 2.50 -5.85
N ASN A 178 17.12 1.86 -4.70
CA ASN A 178 16.31 2.29 -3.57
C ASN A 178 17.17 3.11 -2.58
N SER A 179 16.49 3.92 -1.76
CA SER A 179 17.13 4.62 -0.66
C SER A 179 16.25 4.59 0.58
N TYR A 180 16.90 4.52 1.74
CA TYR A 180 16.24 4.43 3.05
C TYR A 180 16.91 5.40 4.02
N GLN A 181 16.12 6.20 4.71
CA GLN A 181 16.58 7.04 5.80
C GLN A 181 16.32 6.32 7.11
N MET A 182 17.37 6.13 7.88
CA MET A 182 17.34 5.43 9.15
C MET A 182 17.34 6.42 10.32
N SER A 183 16.51 6.15 11.32
CA SER A 183 16.53 6.86 12.60
C SER A 183 16.22 5.88 13.73
N GLY A 184 17.08 5.80 14.74
CA GLY A 184 16.91 4.87 15.85
C GLY A 184 16.83 3.41 15.44
N GLY A 185 17.51 3.01 14.36
CA GLY A 185 17.49 1.63 13.83
C GLY A 185 16.24 1.27 13.00
N LYS A 186 15.38 2.25 12.70
CA LYS A 186 14.16 2.06 11.91
C LYS A 186 14.23 2.87 10.62
N VAL A 187 13.59 2.40 9.58
CA VAL A 187 13.35 3.16 8.36
C VAL A 187 12.25 4.19 8.64
N VAL A 188 12.58 5.48 8.54
CA VAL A 188 11.62 6.58 8.74
C VAL A 188 11.18 7.22 7.43
N ALA A 189 11.98 7.11 6.39
CA ALA A 189 11.60 7.51 5.04
C ALA A 189 12.31 6.62 4.01
N SER A 190 11.71 6.44 2.86
CA SER A 190 12.30 5.64 1.80
C SER A 190 11.82 6.06 0.41
N ARG A 191 12.60 5.69 -0.59
CA ARG A 191 12.26 5.73 -1.99
C ARG A 191 12.48 4.33 -2.54
N GLN A 192 11.42 3.66 -2.97
CA GLN A 192 11.45 2.25 -3.32
C GLN A 192 10.86 2.01 -4.71
N TRP A 193 11.51 1.15 -5.48
CA TRP A 193 11.05 0.68 -6.77
C TRP A 193 9.87 -0.27 -6.60
N ILE A 194 8.79 0.00 -7.34
CA ILE A 194 7.60 -0.85 -7.35
C ILE A 194 7.61 -1.79 -8.56
N GLY A 195 7.93 -1.26 -9.74
CA GLY A 195 7.90 -1.99 -10.99
C GLY A 195 8.10 -1.08 -12.20
N PRO A 196 8.25 -1.66 -13.41
CA PRO A 196 8.55 -0.90 -14.63
C PRO A 196 7.46 0.11 -14.99
N ASP A 197 6.19 -0.22 -14.71
CA ASP A 197 5.05 0.61 -15.09
C ASP A 197 4.77 1.75 -14.12
N LEU A 198 5.09 1.58 -12.84
CA LEU A 198 4.83 2.54 -11.77
C LEU A 198 6.07 3.32 -11.32
N GLY A 199 7.26 2.78 -11.60
CA GLY A 199 8.50 3.40 -11.17
C GLY A 199 8.71 3.33 -9.67
N TYR A 200 8.80 4.50 -9.03
CA TYR A 200 9.13 4.63 -7.62
C TYR A 200 7.99 5.17 -6.78
N ILE A 201 7.94 4.69 -5.54
CA ILE A 201 7.14 5.27 -4.48
C ILE A 201 8.05 5.83 -3.38
N ARG A 202 7.71 6.99 -2.86
CA ARG A 202 8.29 7.56 -1.64
C ARG A 202 7.35 7.28 -0.48
N LEU A 203 7.92 6.86 0.63
CA LEU A 203 7.21 6.59 1.88
C LEU A 203 7.87 7.42 2.99
N GLU A 204 7.06 7.96 3.90
CA GLU A 204 7.52 8.70 5.08
C GLU A 204 6.60 8.36 6.26
N ASP A 205 7.19 7.92 7.36
CA ASP A 205 6.50 7.70 8.64
C ASP A 205 6.21 9.03 9.32
N VAL A 206 5.05 9.18 10.01
CA VAL A 206 4.54 10.49 10.45
C VAL A 206 4.16 10.52 11.92
#